data_79cea168f1b4c202c26a30ebc46ac587
#
_entry.id   79cea168f1b4c202c26a30ebc46ac587
#
_cell.length_a   1.000
_cell.length_b   1.000
_cell.length_c   1.000
_cell.angle_alpha   90.00
_cell.angle_beta   90.00
_cell.angle_gamma   90.00
#
_symmetry.space_group_name_H-M   'P 1'
#
loop_
_entity.id
_entity.type
_entity.pdbx_description
1 polymer ?
#
loop_
_entity_poly.entity_id
_entity_poly.type
_entity_poly.pdbx_seq_one_letter_code
_entity_poly.pdbx_strand_id
1 'polypeptide(L)'
;MTFRAGAGARNALCPPFRAAADSDLRPSRTFFDIPHGVANALLLPVIMEFNAPAALDKYVDIAKAMNVYTSGMSREEAAHAAVEAVKSLAIRVGIPQHLSELGIEEEDLERLSEAAFADVCTPGNPREVSKEIILELYRKAL
;
A
#
# COMPACT_ATOMS: atom_id res chain seq x y z
N MET A 1 14.96 -22.88 13.96
CA MET A 1 15.44 -22.07 12.84
C MET A 1 14.78 -20.69 12.97
N THR A 2 15.46 -19.74 13.60
CA THR A 2 14.92 -18.41 13.91
C THR A 2 15.03 -17.52 12.69
N PHE A 3 13.90 -17.14 12.12
CA PHE A 3 13.80 -16.18 11.01
C PHE A 3 14.15 -14.79 11.57
N ARG A 4 15.38 -14.37 11.36
CA ARG A 4 15.81 -12.99 11.65
C ARG A 4 15.28 -12.12 10.50
N ALA A 5 14.08 -11.56 10.67
CA ALA A 5 13.56 -10.53 9.76
C ALA A 5 14.50 -9.33 9.83
N GLY A 6 15.29 -9.14 8.78
CA GLY A 6 16.16 -7.99 8.65
C GLY A 6 15.34 -6.69 8.67
N ALA A 7 15.87 -5.64 9.31
CA ALA A 7 15.23 -4.33 9.47
C ALA A 7 14.73 -3.71 8.14
N GLY A 8 15.24 -4.14 6.99
CA GLY A 8 14.84 -3.66 5.67
C GLY A 8 13.48 -4.15 5.16
N ALA A 9 12.92 -5.24 5.70
CA ALA A 9 11.62 -5.74 5.22
C ALA A 9 10.43 -4.96 5.84
N ARG A 10 10.63 -4.35 7.00
CA ARG A 10 9.60 -3.56 7.69
C ARG A 10 9.36 -2.20 7.01
N ASN A 11 10.38 -1.62 6.38
CA ASN A 11 10.28 -0.30 5.75
C ASN A 11 9.67 -0.34 4.33
N ALA A 12 9.61 -1.50 3.68
CA ALA A 12 9.00 -1.62 2.35
C ALA A 12 7.45 -1.62 2.39
N LEU A 13 6.88 -1.76 3.58
CA LEU A 13 5.44 -1.86 3.84
C LEU A 13 4.95 -0.83 4.85
N CYS A 14 5.80 0.13 5.28
CA CYS A 14 5.36 1.24 6.11
C CYS A 14 4.90 2.37 5.19
N PRO A 15 3.62 2.48 4.94
CA PRO A 15 3.11 3.38 3.94
C PRO A 15 2.58 4.67 4.54
N PRO A 16 2.40 5.67 3.69
CA PRO A 16 1.63 6.88 4.00
C PRO A 16 0.15 6.60 4.36
N PHE A 17 -0.21 5.38 4.78
CA PHE A 17 -1.59 4.91 4.93
C PHE A 17 -2.14 4.93 6.32
N ARG A 18 -1.31 5.23 7.30
CA ARG A 18 -1.76 5.33 8.68
C ARG A 18 -2.81 6.43 8.85
N ALA A 19 -2.70 7.49 8.07
CA ALA A 19 -3.62 8.62 8.13
C ALA A 19 -5.07 8.29 7.74
N ALA A 20 -5.30 7.32 6.86
CA ALA A 20 -6.65 6.88 6.52
C ALA A 20 -7.31 6.08 7.67
N ALA A 21 -6.50 5.54 8.58
CA ALA A 21 -6.94 4.71 9.69
C ALA A 21 -6.82 5.40 11.07
N ASP A 22 -6.13 6.54 11.16
CA ASP A 22 -5.92 7.26 12.43
C ASP A 22 -7.07 8.25 12.69
N SER A 23 -7.97 7.86 13.61
CA SER A 23 -9.14 8.62 14.05
C SER A 23 -8.82 9.83 14.93
N ASP A 24 -7.56 10.18 15.18
CA ASP A 24 -7.18 11.24 16.12
C ASP A 24 -7.23 12.67 15.56
N LEU A 25 -7.57 12.86 14.30
CA LEU A 25 -7.74 14.17 13.68
C LEU A 25 -9.20 14.64 13.66
N ARG A 26 -9.70 14.93 14.85
CA ARG A 26 -10.82 15.83 15.26
C ARG A 26 -12.12 16.00 14.46
N PRO A 27 -13.19 16.35 15.21
CA PRO A 27 -14.56 15.90 15.00
C PRO A 27 -15.38 17.00 14.33
N SER A 28 -15.66 16.84 13.06
CA SER A 28 -16.90 17.44 12.52
C SER A 28 -17.55 16.62 11.39
N ARG A 29 -16.98 15.52 11.01
CA ARG A 29 -17.62 14.34 10.41
C ARG A 29 -16.78 13.17 10.89
N THR A 30 -17.40 12.16 11.40
CA THR A 30 -16.80 10.88 11.79
C THR A 30 -15.96 10.38 10.62
N PHE A 31 -14.64 10.69 10.64
CA PHE A 31 -13.74 10.22 9.62
C PHE A 31 -13.63 8.71 9.78
N PHE A 32 -14.30 8.07 8.88
CA PHE A 32 -14.19 6.68 8.47
C PHE A 32 -13.70 5.78 9.60
N ASP A 33 -14.62 5.18 10.33
CA ASP A 33 -14.35 4.05 11.24
C ASP A 33 -13.92 2.83 10.39
N ILE A 34 -12.88 3.06 9.54
CA ILE A 34 -12.32 2.05 8.67
C ILE A 34 -11.30 1.28 9.49
N PRO A 35 -11.49 -0.04 9.69
CA PRO A 35 -10.49 -0.85 10.35
C PRO A 35 -9.14 -0.71 9.65
N HIS A 36 -8.09 -0.40 10.41
CA HIS A 36 -6.73 -0.16 9.90
C HIS A 36 -6.26 -1.26 8.93
N GLY A 37 -6.56 -2.53 9.25
CA GLY A 37 -6.20 -3.66 8.39
C GLY A 37 -6.91 -3.65 7.03
N VAL A 38 -8.15 -3.16 6.97
CA VAL A 38 -8.92 -3.07 5.71
C VAL A 38 -8.34 -1.97 4.84
N ALA A 39 -8.10 -0.78 5.39
CA ALA A 39 -7.48 0.33 4.66
C ALA A 39 -6.11 -0.05 4.10
N ASN A 40 -5.26 -0.69 4.91
CA ASN A 40 -3.95 -1.16 4.49
C ASN A 40 -4.04 -2.22 3.38
N ALA A 41 -4.95 -3.18 3.50
CA ALA A 41 -5.09 -4.25 2.52
C ALA A 41 -5.61 -3.75 1.17
N LEU A 42 -6.51 -2.76 1.18
CA LEU A 42 -7.02 -2.11 -0.04
C LEU A 42 -5.90 -1.36 -0.78
N LEU A 43 -5.13 -0.56 -0.05
CA LEU A 43 -4.11 0.30 -0.64
C LEU A 43 -2.82 -0.45 -0.99
N LEU A 44 -2.58 -1.62 -0.37
CA LEU A 44 -1.35 -2.37 -0.53
C LEU A 44 -0.96 -2.63 -1.99
N PRO A 45 -1.85 -3.12 -2.90
CA PRO A 45 -1.48 -3.38 -4.29
C PRO A 45 -1.01 -2.12 -5.03
N VAL A 46 -1.70 -0.99 -4.82
CA VAL A 46 -1.37 0.30 -5.46
C VAL A 46 0.02 0.78 -5.05
N ILE A 47 0.34 0.62 -3.77
CA ILE A 47 1.66 1.02 -3.25
C ILE A 47 2.75 0.05 -3.64
N MET A 48 2.45 -1.22 -3.67
CA MET A 48 3.39 -2.22 -4.18
C MET A 48 3.77 -1.91 -5.62
N GLU A 49 2.79 -1.60 -6.48
CA GLU A 49 3.04 -1.21 -7.86
C GLU A 49 3.93 0.03 -7.95
N PHE A 50 3.64 1.06 -7.16
CA PHE A 50 4.44 2.27 -7.10
C PHE A 50 5.88 2.00 -6.66
N ASN A 51 6.10 1.16 -5.65
CA ASN A 51 7.40 0.88 -5.06
C ASN A 51 8.21 -0.19 -5.81
N ALA A 52 7.59 -0.98 -6.67
CA ALA A 52 8.24 -2.11 -7.34
C ALA A 52 9.56 -1.74 -8.02
N PRO A 53 9.67 -0.62 -8.78
CA PRO A 53 10.94 -0.28 -9.45
C PRO A 53 12.12 -0.04 -8.50
N ALA A 54 11.86 0.36 -7.25
CA ALA A 54 12.90 0.62 -6.26
C ALA A 54 13.29 -0.62 -5.44
N ALA A 55 12.57 -1.74 -5.58
CA ALA A 55 12.76 -2.91 -4.72
C ALA A 55 12.56 -4.24 -5.45
N LEU A 56 12.89 -4.32 -6.74
CA LEU A 56 12.63 -5.47 -7.62
C LEU A 56 13.05 -6.82 -7.01
N ASP A 57 14.24 -6.90 -6.40
CA ASP A 57 14.72 -8.17 -5.82
C ASP A 57 13.81 -8.68 -4.70
N LYS A 58 13.24 -7.76 -3.89
CA LYS A 58 12.28 -8.13 -2.83
C LYS A 58 10.95 -8.62 -3.42
N TYR A 59 10.53 -8.03 -4.54
CA TYR A 59 9.31 -8.47 -5.23
C TYR A 59 9.49 -9.84 -5.89
N VAL A 60 10.69 -10.17 -6.38
CA VAL A 60 11.01 -11.54 -6.83
C VAL A 60 10.82 -12.54 -5.67
N ASP A 61 11.27 -12.19 -4.47
CA ASP A 61 11.10 -13.05 -3.30
C ASP A 61 9.62 -13.18 -2.89
N ILE A 62 8.84 -12.11 -3.01
CA ILE A 62 7.39 -12.14 -2.80
C ILE A 62 6.72 -13.03 -3.84
N ALA A 63 7.07 -12.90 -5.13
CA ALA A 63 6.54 -13.73 -6.20
C ALA A 63 6.79 -15.22 -5.97
N LYS A 64 8.01 -15.56 -5.50
CA LYS A 64 8.36 -16.93 -5.11
C LYS A 64 7.53 -17.42 -3.92
N ALA A 65 7.40 -16.60 -2.87
CA ALA A 65 6.63 -16.94 -1.68
C ALA A 65 5.14 -17.16 -1.98
N MET A 66 4.61 -16.42 -2.95
CA MET A 66 3.23 -16.55 -3.41
C MET A 66 3.02 -17.60 -4.50
N ASN A 67 4.08 -18.34 -4.87
CA ASN A 67 4.06 -19.37 -5.92
C ASN A 67 3.61 -18.86 -7.31
N VAL A 68 3.92 -17.60 -7.64
CA VAL A 68 3.62 -17.01 -8.95
C VAL A 68 4.88 -16.73 -9.78
N TYR A 69 6.06 -17.02 -9.24
CA TYR A 69 7.33 -16.93 -9.95
C TYR A 69 7.55 -18.18 -10.81
N THR A 70 7.90 -17.95 -12.07
CA THR A 70 8.31 -19.02 -12.99
C THR A 70 9.73 -18.80 -13.50
N SER A 71 10.44 -19.89 -13.80
CA SER A 71 11.80 -19.82 -14.33
C SER A 71 11.83 -19.08 -15.66
N GLY A 72 12.71 -18.06 -15.75
CA GLY A 72 12.86 -17.23 -16.93
C GLY A 72 12.16 -15.88 -16.87
N MET A 73 11.34 -15.62 -15.84
CA MET A 73 10.80 -14.28 -15.62
C MET A 73 11.92 -13.25 -15.36
N SER A 74 11.79 -12.08 -15.96
CA SER A 74 12.56 -10.91 -15.56
C SER A 74 12.14 -10.45 -14.15
N ARG A 75 12.94 -9.58 -13.54
CA ARG A 75 12.60 -9.02 -12.21
C ARG A 75 11.34 -8.18 -12.25
N GLU A 76 11.14 -7.46 -13.33
CA GLU A 76 9.95 -6.64 -13.59
C GLU A 76 8.69 -7.50 -13.74
N GLU A 77 8.77 -8.59 -14.50
CA GLU A 77 7.66 -9.55 -14.65
C GLU A 77 7.33 -10.22 -13.31
N ALA A 78 8.34 -10.61 -12.55
CA ALA A 78 8.13 -11.17 -11.22
C ALA A 78 7.51 -10.16 -10.25
N ALA A 79 7.92 -8.88 -10.31
CA ALA A 79 7.32 -7.83 -9.50
C ALA A 79 5.86 -7.60 -9.85
N HIS A 80 5.52 -7.56 -11.14
CA HIS A 80 4.14 -7.44 -11.60
C HIS A 80 3.30 -8.65 -11.14
N ALA A 81 3.82 -9.87 -11.30
CA ALA A 81 3.15 -11.08 -10.84
C ALA A 81 2.89 -11.07 -9.32
N ALA A 82 3.85 -10.56 -8.53
CA ALA A 82 3.68 -10.41 -7.08
C ALA A 82 2.55 -9.43 -6.73
N VAL A 83 2.49 -8.27 -7.40
CA VAL A 83 1.42 -7.28 -7.19
C VAL A 83 0.05 -7.86 -7.54
N GLU A 84 -0.07 -8.51 -8.70
CA GLU A 84 -1.32 -9.15 -9.12
C GLU A 84 -1.76 -10.29 -8.18
N ALA A 85 -0.81 -11.05 -7.63
CA ALA A 85 -1.11 -12.09 -6.66
C ALA A 85 -1.65 -11.51 -5.35
N VAL A 86 -1.09 -10.40 -4.86
CA VAL A 86 -1.58 -9.70 -3.67
C VAL A 86 -2.96 -9.13 -3.91
N LYS A 87 -3.19 -8.49 -5.06
CA LYS A 87 -4.50 -7.97 -5.47
C LYS A 87 -5.56 -9.09 -5.52
N SER A 88 -5.22 -10.20 -6.16
CA SER A 88 -6.10 -11.37 -6.23
C SER A 88 -6.41 -11.95 -4.86
N LEU A 89 -5.43 -11.94 -3.95
CA LEU A 89 -5.65 -12.37 -2.56
C LEU A 89 -6.62 -11.44 -1.84
N ALA A 90 -6.45 -10.12 -1.96
CA ALA A 90 -7.34 -9.12 -1.36
C ALA A 90 -8.79 -9.33 -1.82
N ILE A 91 -9.01 -9.54 -3.12
CA ILE A 91 -10.33 -9.85 -3.68
C ILE A 91 -10.92 -11.13 -3.06
N ARG A 92 -10.14 -12.21 -3.00
CA ARG A 92 -10.60 -13.50 -2.47
C ARG A 92 -11.00 -13.47 -1.00
N VAL A 93 -10.35 -12.61 -0.20
CA VAL A 93 -10.67 -12.47 1.23
C VAL A 93 -11.70 -11.37 1.49
N GLY A 94 -12.29 -10.77 0.44
CA GLY A 94 -13.38 -9.81 0.56
C GLY A 94 -12.93 -8.40 0.97
N ILE A 95 -11.70 -8.00 0.69
CA ILE A 95 -11.28 -6.62 0.86
C ILE A 95 -11.91 -5.75 -0.23
N PRO A 96 -12.52 -4.60 0.12
CA PRO A 96 -12.98 -3.62 -0.85
C PRO A 96 -11.84 -3.24 -1.82
N GLN A 97 -12.19 -2.97 -3.07
CA GLN A 97 -11.19 -2.68 -4.10
C GLN A 97 -11.03 -1.18 -4.34
N HIS A 98 -12.00 -0.39 -3.89
CA HIS A 98 -12.04 1.06 -4.09
C HIS A 98 -12.29 1.77 -2.76
N LEU A 99 -11.63 2.91 -2.57
CA LEU A 99 -11.83 3.78 -1.41
C LEU A 99 -13.28 4.30 -1.34
N SER A 100 -13.92 4.48 -2.49
CA SER A 100 -15.33 4.87 -2.58
C SER A 100 -16.28 3.85 -1.93
N GLU A 101 -15.94 2.57 -1.91
CA GLU A 101 -16.70 1.54 -1.19
C GLU A 101 -16.65 1.73 0.34
N LEU A 102 -15.64 2.45 0.82
CA LEU A 102 -15.45 2.82 2.22
C LEU A 102 -16.02 4.21 2.55
N GLY A 103 -16.71 4.85 1.58
CA GLY A 103 -17.30 6.17 1.76
C GLY A 103 -16.32 7.34 1.62
N ILE A 104 -15.13 7.10 1.09
CA ILE A 104 -14.15 8.15 0.77
C ILE A 104 -14.50 8.73 -0.60
N GLU A 105 -14.52 10.07 -0.68
CA GLU A 105 -14.81 10.82 -1.90
C GLU A 105 -13.57 11.60 -2.37
N GLU A 106 -13.58 12.07 -3.63
CA GLU A 106 -12.46 12.84 -4.21
C GLU A 106 -12.07 14.05 -3.36
N GLU A 107 -13.05 14.72 -2.74
CA GLU A 107 -12.81 15.89 -1.87
C GLU A 107 -12.06 15.59 -0.59
N ASP A 108 -12.03 14.31 -0.15
CA ASP A 108 -11.29 13.87 1.03
C ASP A 108 -9.81 13.61 0.74
N LEU A 109 -9.48 13.33 -0.53
CA LEU A 109 -8.16 12.84 -0.90
C LEU A 109 -7.04 13.84 -0.63
N GLU A 110 -7.29 15.13 -0.80
CA GLU A 110 -6.28 16.15 -0.55
C GLU A 110 -5.88 16.16 0.93
N ARG A 111 -6.85 16.11 1.83
CA ARG A 111 -6.63 16.06 3.27
C ARG A 111 -5.96 14.77 3.71
N LEU A 112 -6.37 13.64 3.12
CA LEU A 112 -5.73 12.35 3.37
C LEU A 112 -4.27 12.35 2.93
N SER A 113 -3.97 12.96 1.79
CA SER A 113 -2.59 13.06 1.28
C SER A 113 -1.71 13.95 2.13
N GLU A 114 -2.23 15.04 2.69
CA GLU A 114 -1.52 15.90 3.65
C GLU A 114 -1.15 15.12 4.93
N ALA A 115 -2.12 14.43 5.50
CA ALA A 115 -1.92 13.66 6.70
C ALA A 115 -0.94 12.51 6.47
N ALA A 116 -1.03 11.82 5.33
CA ALA A 116 -0.12 10.75 4.95
C ALA A 116 1.31 11.26 4.70
N PHE A 117 1.47 12.42 4.10
CA PHE A 117 2.77 13.03 3.88
C PHE A 117 3.44 13.46 5.19
N ALA A 118 2.64 13.91 6.16
CA ALA A 118 3.13 14.31 7.49
C ALA A 118 3.44 13.12 8.42
N ASP A 119 3.07 11.89 8.04
CA ASP A 119 3.33 10.70 8.85
C ASP A 119 4.83 10.40 8.96
N VAL A 120 5.28 10.09 10.17
CA VAL A 120 6.68 9.79 10.49
C VAL A 120 7.24 8.57 9.75
N CYS A 121 6.39 7.70 9.25
CA CYS A 121 6.78 6.52 8.49
C CYS A 121 7.02 6.81 6.99
N THR A 122 6.50 7.89 6.48
CA THR A 122 6.58 8.25 5.05
C THR A 122 8.01 8.38 4.53
N PRO A 123 8.99 8.97 5.26
CA PRO A 123 10.39 8.98 4.83
C PRO A 123 11.04 7.60 4.71
N GLY A 124 10.44 6.56 5.28
CA GLY A 124 10.91 5.18 5.15
C GLY A 124 10.47 4.46 3.87
N ASN A 125 9.69 5.09 3.01
CA ASN A 125 9.26 4.50 1.75
C ASN A 125 10.46 4.26 0.80
N PRO A 126 10.50 3.13 0.06
CA PRO A 126 11.60 2.82 -0.86
C PRO A 126 11.80 3.84 -1.99
N ARG A 127 10.70 4.48 -2.41
CA ARG A 127 10.73 5.59 -3.37
C ARG A 127 10.42 6.90 -2.66
N GLU A 128 11.06 7.94 -3.13
CA GLU A 128 10.72 9.30 -2.70
C GLU A 128 9.27 9.61 -3.05
N VAL A 129 8.56 10.20 -2.11
CA VAL A 129 7.15 10.58 -2.26
C VAL A 129 6.97 12.06 -1.95
N SER A 130 6.06 12.69 -2.68
CA SER A 130 5.54 14.02 -2.39
C SER A 130 4.05 13.95 -2.08
N LYS A 131 3.46 15.03 -1.57
CA LYS A 131 2.02 15.12 -1.35
C LYS A 131 1.24 14.83 -2.64
N GLU A 132 1.72 15.35 -3.77
CA GLU A 132 1.09 15.19 -5.09
C GLU A 132 1.11 13.72 -5.53
N ILE A 133 2.24 13.03 -5.33
CA ILE A 133 2.36 11.59 -5.63
C ILE A 133 1.39 10.79 -4.76
N ILE A 134 1.31 11.08 -3.46
CA ILE A 134 0.38 10.40 -2.55
C ILE A 134 -1.07 10.64 -3.00
N LEU A 135 -1.41 11.87 -3.38
CA LEU A 135 -2.74 12.21 -3.90
C LEU A 135 -3.08 11.40 -5.16
N GLU A 136 -2.14 11.26 -6.09
CA GLU A 136 -2.33 10.42 -7.29
C GLU A 136 -2.53 8.95 -6.95
N LEU A 137 -1.79 8.42 -5.96
CA LEU A 137 -1.95 7.04 -5.50
C LEU A 137 -3.34 6.81 -4.87
N TYR A 138 -3.85 7.77 -4.11
CA TYR A 138 -5.21 7.70 -3.59
C TYR A 138 -6.26 7.77 -4.71
N ARG A 139 -6.07 8.62 -5.72
CA ARG A 139 -6.95 8.68 -6.90
C ARG A 139 -7.01 7.37 -7.66
N LYS A 140 -5.89 6.66 -7.77
CA LYS A 140 -5.86 5.32 -8.38
C LYS A 140 -6.64 4.27 -7.58
N ALA A 141 -6.80 4.49 -6.29
CA ALA A 141 -7.51 3.60 -5.40
C ALA A 141 -8.98 4.00 -5.19
N LEU A 142 -9.42 5.18 -5.68
CA LEU A 142 -10.79 5.68 -5.57
C LEU A 142 -11.71 4.94 -6.52
#